data_d37a318370524623ed4a79e2d4d82abc
#
_entry.id   d37a318370524623ed4a79e2d4d82abc
#
_cell.length_a   1.000
_cell.length_b   1.000
_cell.length_c   1.000
_cell.angle_alpha   90.00
_cell.angle_beta   90.00
_cell.angle_gamma   90.00
#
_symmetry.space_group_name_H-M   'P 1'
#
loop_
_entity.id
_entity.type
_entity.pdbx_description
1 polymer ?
#
loop_
_entity_poly.entity_id
_entity_poly.type
_entity_poly.pdbx_seq_one_letter_code
_entity_poly.pdbx_strand_id
1 'polypeptide(L)'
;HVCSSDLDFDEYLHILADEICQLADRALGRSASVGVSREFARFSDLNDAYKQAIEALRAAAEGEGGVSFTADARKTGSLCERALEIIEQHYMDEDLSLASLSAMLDVSPNHLSACIKKSEGETFINILVRRRMETAQTLLLTTDLQIQEIARRCGYTDQHYFSYCFKKYSGTSPVALRRARAAGEARP
;
A
#
# COMPACT_ATOMS: atom_id res chain seq x y z
N HIS A 1 -16.86 7.31 25.49
CA HIS A 1 -16.10 8.28 24.66
C HIS A 1 -14.81 7.60 24.21
N VAL A 2 -14.86 6.85 23.12
CA VAL A 2 -13.66 6.44 22.39
C VAL A 2 -13.30 7.63 21.51
N CYS A 3 -12.09 8.14 21.67
CA CYS A 3 -11.55 9.27 20.90
C CYS A 3 -11.49 8.87 19.42
N SER A 4 -12.26 9.57 18.60
CA SER A 4 -12.55 9.31 17.19
C SER A 4 -11.40 9.72 16.23
N SER A 5 -10.12 9.58 16.61
CA SER A 5 -9.01 10.07 15.81
C SER A 5 -8.11 9.01 15.18
N ASP A 6 -8.36 7.72 15.41
CA ASP A 6 -7.43 6.66 15.00
C ASP A 6 -8.03 5.53 14.14
N LEU A 7 -9.33 5.60 13.80
CA LEU A 7 -9.97 4.61 12.92
C LEU A 7 -9.80 5.02 11.45
N ASP A 8 -9.36 4.08 10.63
CA ASP A 8 -9.37 4.20 9.17
C ASP A 8 -10.82 4.38 8.70
N PHE A 9 -11.05 5.18 7.65
CA PHE A 9 -12.38 5.47 7.13
C PHE A 9 -13.15 4.19 6.75
N ASP A 10 -12.46 3.20 6.21
CA ASP A 10 -13.05 1.90 5.87
C ASP A 10 -13.49 1.13 7.13
N GLU A 11 -12.67 1.12 8.18
CA GLU A 11 -13.01 0.50 9.46
C GLU A 11 -14.22 1.19 10.12
N TYR A 12 -14.27 2.52 10.01
CA TYR A 12 -15.44 3.28 10.47
C TYR A 12 -16.71 2.92 9.70
N LEU A 13 -16.62 2.79 8.36
CA LEU A 13 -17.77 2.36 7.53
C LEU A 13 -18.26 0.96 7.87
N HIS A 14 -17.36 0.01 8.15
CA HIS A 14 -17.72 -1.32 8.59
C HIS A 14 -18.50 -1.28 9.91
N ILE A 15 -17.97 -0.58 10.91
CA ILE A 15 -18.62 -0.44 12.22
C ILE A 15 -20.00 0.20 12.08
N LEU A 16 -20.11 1.29 11.31
CA LEU A 16 -21.37 2.00 11.09
C LEU A 16 -22.40 1.12 10.39
N ALA A 17 -21.99 0.36 9.37
CA ALA A 17 -22.90 -0.54 8.64
C ALA A 17 -23.38 -1.69 9.52
N ASP A 18 -22.52 -2.28 10.34
CA ASP A 18 -22.89 -3.30 11.32
C ASP A 18 -23.84 -2.76 12.41
N GLU A 19 -23.58 -1.54 12.90
CA GLU A 19 -24.48 -0.89 13.86
C GLU A 19 -25.88 -0.66 13.28
N ILE A 20 -25.97 -0.23 12.00
CA ILE A 20 -27.27 -0.08 11.29
C ILE A 20 -28.01 -1.41 11.24
N CYS A 21 -27.34 -2.50 10.87
CA CYS A 21 -27.95 -3.83 10.83
C CYS A 21 -28.44 -4.28 12.21
N GLN A 22 -27.63 -4.10 13.25
CA GLN A 22 -27.98 -4.46 14.62
C GLN A 22 -29.13 -3.62 15.19
N LEU A 23 -29.16 -2.32 14.87
CA LEU A 23 -30.26 -1.43 15.28
C LEU A 23 -31.59 -1.83 14.61
N ALA A 24 -31.53 -2.16 13.31
CA ALA A 24 -32.71 -2.61 12.58
C ALA A 24 -33.28 -3.93 13.13
N ASP A 25 -32.41 -4.88 13.47
CA ASP A 25 -32.82 -6.16 14.06
C ASP A 25 -33.47 -5.94 15.43
N ARG A 26 -32.86 -5.12 16.30
CA ARG A 26 -33.39 -4.80 17.61
C ARG A 26 -34.71 -4.00 17.57
N ALA A 27 -34.84 -3.03 16.67
CA ALA A 27 -35.97 -2.12 16.62
C ALA A 27 -37.16 -2.67 15.84
N LEU A 28 -36.90 -3.44 14.80
CA LEU A 28 -37.93 -3.89 13.84
C LEU A 28 -38.14 -5.42 13.87
N GLY A 29 -37.27 -6.17 14.54
CA GLY A 29 -37.29 -7.64 14.52
C GLY A 29 -37.07 -8.21 13.12
N ARG A 30 -36.37 -7.50 12.28
CA ARG A 30 -36.07 -7.88 10.88
C ARG A 30 -34.61 -7.65 10.58
N SER A 31 -34.01 -8.63 9.90
CA SER A 31 -32.66 -8.47 9.35
C SER A 31 -32.64 -7.35 8.31
N ALA A 32 -31.67 -6.46 8.41
CA ALA A 32 -31.38 -5.44 7.42
C ALA A 32 -30.16 -5.84 6.60
N SER A 33 -30.09 -5.35 5.37
CA SER A 33 -28.92 -5.51 4.50
C SER A 33 -28.38 -4.13 4.12
N VAL A 34 -27.07 -4.00 4.12
CA VAL A 34 -26.38 -2.77 3.74
C VAL A 34 -25.41 -3.10 2.60
N GLY A 35 -25.49 -2.36 1.52
CA GLY A 35 -24.56 -2.43 0.40
C GLY A 35 -23.66 -1.20 0.38
N VAL A 36 -22.35 -1.41 0.33
CA VAL A 36 -21.36 -0.33 0.31
C VAL A 36 -20.58 -0.37 -1.02
N SER A 37 -20.54 0.79 -1.72
CA SER A 37 -19.71 0.97 -2.89
C SER A 37 -18.26 1.20 -2.47
N ARG A 38 -17.34 1.06 -3.41
CA ARG A 38 -15.98 1.60 -3.21
C ARG A 38 -15.99 3.12 -3.16
N GLU A 39 -14.94 3.67 -2.58
CA GLU A 39 -14.67 5.10 -2.52
C GLU A 39 -14.57 5.69 -3.95
N PHE A 40 -15.07 6.90 -4.14
CA PHE A 40 -14.96 7.63 -5.40
C PHE A 40 -14.51 9.07 -5.15
N ALA A 41 -13.63 9.58 -6.02
CA ALA A 41 -13.02 10.89 -5.84
C ALA A 41 -13.74 12.00 -6.63
N ARG A 42 -14.50 11.65 -7.66
CA ARG A 42 -15.15 12.62 -8.56
C ARG A 42 -16.66 12.48 -8.49
N PHE A 43 -17.34 13.60 -8.48
CA PHE A 43 -18.81 13.63 -8.51
C PHE A 43 -19.39 12.96 -9.76
N SER A 44 -18.64 12.95 -10.88
CA SER A 44 -19.00 12.20 -12.08
C SER A 44 -19.18 10.70 -11.85
N ASP A 45 -18.49 10.15 -10.87
CA ASP A 45 -18.42 8.70 -10.61
C ASP A 45 -19.53 8.24 -9.65
N LEU A 46 -20.34 9.18 -9.13
CA LEU A 46 -21.45 8.92 -8.20
C LEU A 46 -22.44 7.88 -8.75
N ASN A 47 -22.75 7.95 -10.05
CA ASN A 47 -23.69 7.00 -10.67
C ASN A 47 -23.14 5.57 -10.67
N ASP A 48 -21.85 5.40 -10.89
CA ASP A 48 -21.20 4.09 -10.88
C ASP A 48 -21.03 3.58 -9.44
N ALA A 49 -20.70 4.45 -8.48
CA ALA A 49 -20.70 4.12 -7.06
C ALA A 49 -22.10 3.68 -6.58
N TYR A 50 -23.17 4.36 -7.01
CA TYR A 50 -24.54 3.96 -6.71
C TYR A 50 -24.88 2.56 -7.25
N LYS A 51 -24.52 2.26 -8.51
CA LYS A 51 -24.72 0.92 -9.10
C LYS A 51 -23.98 -0.16 -8.30
N GLN A 52 -22.73 0.10 -7.93
CA GLN A 52 -21.93 -0.81 -7.12
C GLN A 52 -22.56 -1.07 -5.74
N ALA A 53 -23.05 -0.03 -5.07
CA ALA A 53 -23.75 -0.18 -3.79
C ALA A 53 -25.03 -1.04 -3.93
N ILE A 54 -25.79 -0.88 -5.03
CA ILE A 54 -26.98 -1.71 -5.32
C ILE A 54 -26.61 -3.17 -5.57
N GLU A 55 -25.54 -3.44 -6.29
CA GLU A 55 -25.04 -4.81 -6.50
C GLU A 55 -24.59 -5.46 -5.20
N ALA A 56 -23.84 -4.74 -4.37
CA ALA A 56 -23.46 -5.20 -3.04
C ALA A 56 -24.67 -5.46 -2.14
N LEU A 57 -25.69 -4.57 -2.19
CA LEU A 57 -26.94 -4.75 -1.45
C LEU A 57 -27.69 -6.01 -1.87
N ARG A 58 -27.76 -6.30 -3.17
CA ARG A 58 -28.40 -7.53 -3.70
C ARG A 58 -27.66 -8.77 -3.20
N ALA A 59 -26.32 -8.76 -3.25
CA ALA A 59 -25.50 -9.86 -2.74
C ALA A 59 -25.71 -10.09 -1.23
N ALA A 60 -25.85 -9.01 -0.44
CA ALA A 60 -26.19 -9.11 0.98
C ALA A 60 -27.59 -9.65 1.24
N ALA A 61 -28.57 -9.30 0.38
CA ALA A 61 -29.96 -9.72 0.52
C ALA A 61 -30.20 -11.18 0.08
N GLU A 62 -29.36 -11.72 -0.81
CA GLU A 62 -29.42 -13.15 -1.22
C GLU A 62 -28.80 -14.09 -0.18
N GLY A 63 -28.07 -13.56 0.80
CA GLY A 63 -27.56 -14.27 1.97
C GLY A 63 -28.55 -14.22 3.15
N GLU A 64 -28.05 -14.50 4.34
CA GLU A 64 -28.86 -14.43 5.59
C GLU A 64 -29.07 -12.98 6.09
N GLY A 65 -28.80 -11.98 5.29
CA GLY A 65 -28.75 -10.55 5.65
C GLY A 65 -27.35 -10.11 6.10
N GLY A 66 -27.19 -8.81 6.38
CA GLY A 66 -25.92 -8.26 6.86
C GLY A 66 -25.30 -7.23 5.92
N VAL A 67 -24.01 -7.00 6.05
CA VAL A 67 -23.26 -6.01 5.26
C VAL A 67 -22.55 -6.70 4.09
N SER A 68 -22.67 -6.14 2.90
CA SER A 68 -21.89 -6.57 1.75
C SER A 68 -21.21 -5.37 1.10
N PHE A 69 -19.95 -5.56 0.77
CA PHE A 69 -19.15 -4.61 0.02
C PHE A 69 -18.97 -5.11 -1.40
N THR A 70 -18.76 -4.22 -2.37
CA THR A 70 -18.43 -4.66 -3.73
C THR A 70 -17.18 -5.53 -3.70
N ALA A 71 -17.06 -6.46 -4.64
CA ALA A 71 -15.96 -7.42 -4.69
C ALA A 71 -14.57 -6.75 -4.71
N ASP A 72 -14.50 -5.53 -5.27
CA ASP A 72 -13.29 -4.70 -5.25
C ASP A 72 -13.05 -4.04 -3.88
N ALA A 73 -14.10 -3.79 -3.08
CA ALA A 73 -13.95 -3.27 -1.73
C ALA A 73 -13.40 -4.32 -0.75
N ARG A 74 -13.65 -5.61 -0.98
CA ARG A 74 -13.04 -6.70 -0.20
C ARG A 74 -11.56 -6.95 -0.53
N LYS A 75 -11.10 -6.48 -1.70
CA LYS A 75 -9.71 -6.58 -2.15
C LYS A 75 -8.88 -5.34 -1.86
N THR A 76 -9.51 -4.25 -1.49
CA THR A 76 -8.82 -3.00 -1.20
C THR A 76 -8.56 -2.92 0.30
N GLY A 77 -7.40 -3.37 0.70
CA GLY A 77 -6.75 -2.89 1.91
C GLY A 77 -6.78 -1.35 1.95
N SER A 78 -6.53 -0.76 3.09
CA SER A 78 -6.45 0.70 3.25
C SER A 78 -5.65 1.33 2.11
N LEU A 79 -5.87 2.59 1.80
CA LEU A 79 -5.10 3.30 0.77
C LEU A 79 -3.59 3.08 0.96
N CYS A 80 -3.15 3.01 2.21
CA CYS A 80 -1.76 2.75 2.56
C CYS A 80 -1.34 1.32 2.20
N GLU A 81 -2.12 0.30 2.50
CA GLU A 81 -1.83 -1.09 2.14
C GLU A 81 -1.72 -1.26 0.63
N ARG A 82 -2.64 -0.69 -0.14
CA ARG A 82 -2.58 -0.68 -1.61
C ARG A 82 -1.32 0.02 -2.13
N ALA A 83 -0.94 1.14 -1.50
CA ALA A 83 0.28 1.85 -1.84
C ALA A 83 1.52 0.99 -1.56
N LEU A 84 1.57 0.32 -0.41
CA LEU A 84 2.67 -0.56 -0.05
C LEU A 84 2.76 -1.78 -0.96
N GLU A 85 1.63 -2.37 -1.37
CA GLU A 85 1.59 -3.46 -2.35
C GLU A 85 2.18 -3.03 -3.70
N ILE A 86 1.81 -1.84 -4.21
CA ILE A 86 2.36 -1.31 -5.46
C ILE A 86 3.85 -1.02 -5.31
N ILE A 87 4.29 -0.44 -4.19
CA ILE A 87 5.72 -0.24 -3.92
C ILE A 87 6.46 -1.57 -3.95
N GLU A 88 5.93 -2.61 -3.31
CA GLU A 88 6.55 -3.94 -3.27
C GLU A 88 6.65 -4.60 -4.65
N GLN A 89 5.66 -4.38 -5.51
CA GLN A 89 5.66 -4.91 -6.88
C GLN A 89 6.55 -4.12 -7.84
N HIS A 90 6.69 -2.80 -7.62
CA HIS A 90 7.28 -1.86 -8.56
C HIS A 90 8.52 -1.12 -8.04
N TYR A 91 9.07 -1.44 -6.86
CA TYR A 91 10.23 -0.73 -6.31
C TYR A 91 11.46 -0.77 -7.22
N MET A 92 11.57 -1.74 -8.12
CA MET A 92 12.66 -1.86 -9.10
C MET A 92 12.50 -0.90 -10.29
N ASP A 93 11.31 -0.36 -10.53
CA ASP A 93 11.05 0.54 -11.64
C ASP A 93 11.69 1.90 -11.33
N GLU A 94 12.55 2.40 -12.25
CA GLU A 94 13.26 3.67 -12.05
C GLU A 94 12.32 4.87 -11.93
N ASP A 95 11.17 4.81 -12.64
CA ASP A 95 10.17 5.88 -12.70
C ASP A 95 9.17 5.86 -11.53
N LEU A 96 9.29 4.90 -10.61
CA LEU A 96 8.40 4.86 -9.45
C LEU A 96 8.65 6.07 -8.55
N SER A 97 7.66 6.94 -8.48
CA SER A 97 7.65 8.17 -7.70
C SER A 97 6.34 8.32 -6.94
N LEU A 98 6.29 9.23 -5.96
CA LEU A 98 5.04 9.54 -5.28
C LEU A 98 3.96 10.02 -6.25
N ALA A 99 4.35 10.75 -7.31
CA ALA A 99 3.42 11.23 -8.33
C ALA A 99 2.86 10.08 -9.18
N SER A 100 3.71 9.14 -9.66
CA SER A 100 3.24 7.98 -10.42
C SER A 100 2.38 7.05 -9.55
N LEU A 101 2.78 6.80 -8.30
CA LEU A 101 2.01 6.01 -7.34
C LEU A 101 0.64 6.63 -7.03
N SER A 102 0.59 7.95 -6.83
CA SER A 102 -0.68 8.65 -6.59
C SER A 102 -1.61 8.64 -7.80
N ALA A 103 -1.05 8.68 -9.01
CA ALA A 103 -1.82 8.54 -10.25
C ALA A 103 -2.40 7.12 -10.40
N MET A 104 -1.64 6.07 -10.05
CA MET A 104 -2.13 4.68 -10.06
C MET A 104 -3.27 4.46 -9.07
N LEU A 105 -3.26 5.16 -7.94
CA LEU A 105 -4.26 5.06 -6.88
C LEU A 105 -5.41 6.06 -7.02
N ASP A 106 -5.37 6.95 -8.02
CA ASP A 106 -6.34 8.03 -8.29
C ASP A 106 -6.55 8.97 -7.07
N VAL A 107 -5.46 9.31 -6.39
CA VAL A 107 -5.45 10.23 -5.24
C VAL A 107 -4.45 11.36 -5.42
N SER A 108 -4.58 12.44 -4.63
CA SER A 108 -3.56 13.49 -4.67
C SER A 108 -2.24 13.04 -3.99
N PRO A 109 -1.06 13.47 -4.51
CA PRO A 109 0.22 13.16 -3.89
C PRO A 109 0.33 13.59 -2.42
N ASN A 110 -0.28 14.71 -2.07
CA ASN A 110 -0.28 15.22 -0.69
C ASN A 110 -1.07 14.31 0.25
N HIS A 111 -2.25 13.85 -0.19
CA HIS A 111 -3.07 12.91 0.58
C HIS A 111 -2.35 11.58 0.76
N LEU A 112 -1.81 11.00 -0.32
CA LEU A 112 -1.06 9.75 -0.26
C LEU A 112 0.17 9.86 0.65
N SER A 113 0.93 10.95 0.55
CA SER A 113 2.10 11.19 1.41
C SER A 113 1.72 11.26 2.89
N ALA A 114 0.63 11.96 3.22
CA ALA A 114 0.12 12.06 4.59
C ALA A 114 -0.37 10.70 5.11
N CYS A 115 -1.09 9.93 4.28
CA CYS A 115 -1.57 8.59 4.60
C CYS A 115 -0.41 7.64 4.92
N ILE A 116 0.58 7.52 4.03
CA ILE A 116 1.77 6.69 4.25
C ILE A 116 2.53 7.12 5.51
N LYS A 117 2.72 8.44 5.70
CA LYS A 117 3.43 8.95 6.88
C LYS A 117 2.70 8.65 8.17
N LYS A 118 1.36 8.70 8.17
CA LYS A 118 0.52 8.41 9.34
C LYS A 118 0.57 6.91 9.68
N SER A 119 0.45 6.02 8.68
CA SER A 119 0.41 4.57 8.87
C SER A 119 1.79 4.00 9.22
N GLU A 120 2.81 4.32 8.41
CA GLU A 120 4.12 3.69 8.51
C GLU A 120 5.13 4.46 9.40
N GLY A 121 4.80 5.70 9.80
CA GLY A 121 5.76 6.57 10.46
C GLY A 121 6.89 7.08 9.57
N GLU A 122 7.00 6.57 8.34
CA GLU A 122 8.03 6.86 7.35
C GLU A 122 7.46 7.54 6.11
N THR A 123 8.34 8.20 5.33
CA THR A 123 7.94 8.76 4.04
C THR A 123 8.01 7.70 2.93
N PHE A 124 7.23 7.89 1.84
CA PHE A 124 7.32 7.07 0.63
C PHE A 124 8.77 6.86 0.15
N ILE A 125 9.56 7.94 0.10
CA ILE A 125 10.96 7.86 -0.33
C ILE A 125 11.80 6.96 0.58
N ASN A 126 11.60 7.03 1.89
CA ASN A 126 12.35 6.19 2.83
C ASN A 126 11.99 4.71 2.65
N ILE A 127 10.71 4.39 2.50
CA ILE A 127 10.24 3.03 2.23
C ILE A 127 10.83 2.50 0.93
N LEU A 128 10.74 3.28 -0.16
CA LEU A 128 11.26 2.90 -1.47
C LEU A 128 12.78 2.65 -1.43
N VAL A 129 13.54 3.60 -0.86
CA VAL A 129 15.00 3.47 -0.72
C VAL A 129 15.36 2.27 0.11
N ARG A 130 14.70 2.03 1.24
CA ARG A 130 14.94 0.86 2.10
C ARG A 130 14.76 -0.44 1.31
N ARG A 131 13.65 -0.61 0.60
CA ARG A 131 13.38 -1.81 -0.21
C ARG A 131 14.43 -2.05 -1.30
N ARG A 132 14.79 -0.99 -2.01
CA ARG A 132 15.85 -1.04 -3.03
C ARG A 132 17.20 -1.44 -2.44
N MET A 133 17.56 -0.92 -1.26
CA MET A 133 18.84 -1.22 -0.61
C MET A 133 18.89 -2.63 0.00
N GLU A 134 17.80 -3.14 0.55
CA GLU A 134 17.67 -4.53 1.02
C GLU A 134 17.91 -5.51 -0.13
N THR A 135 17.27 -5.27 -1.27
CA THR A 135 17.48 -6.07 -2.49
C THR A 135 18.92 -5.97 -2.99
N ALA A 136 19.49 -4.75 -3.03
CA ALA A 136 20.87 -4.56 -3.42
C ALA A 136 21.85 -5.31 -2.51
N GLN A 137 21.62 -5.29 -1.21
CA GLN A 137 22.44 -6.03 -0.24
C GLN A 137 22.36 -7.53 -0.50
N THR A 138 21.18 -8.07 -0.73
CA THR A 138 20.99 -9.46 -1.07
C THR A 138 21.75 -9.83 -2.35
N LEU A 139 21.60 -9.04 -3.42
CA LEU A 139 22.30 -9.29 -4.69
C LEU A 139 23.82 -9.21 -4.55
N LEU A 140 24.34 -8.28 -3.76
CA LEU A 140 25.78 -8.16 -3.48
C LEU A 140 26.34 -9.38 -2.74
N LEU A 141 25.54 -9.95 -1.82
CA LEU A 141 25.96 -11.11 -1.02
C LEU A 141 25.74 -12.46 -1.72
N THR A 142 24.78 -12.55 -2.65
CA THR A 142 24.40 -13.84 -3.24
C THR A 142 24.84 -14.02 -4.70
N THR A 143 25.22 -12.92 -5.39
CA THR A 143 25.56 -12.97 -6.82
C THR A 143 26.92 -12.32 -7.11
N ASP A 144 27.47 -12.61 -8.30
CA ASP A 144 28.70 -11.99 -8.82
C ASP A 144 28.40 -10.89 -9.87
N LEU A 145 27.15 -10.40 -9.93
CA LEU A 145 26.74 -9.35 -10.84
C LEU A 145 27.60 -8.09 -10.64
N GLN A 146 27.89 -7.36 -11.71
CA GLN A 146 28.57 -6.08 -11.62
C GLN A 146 27.74 -5.06 -10.81
N ILE A 147 28.43 -4.14 -10.12
CA ILE A 147 27.74 -3.12 -9.30
C ILE A 147 26.77 -2.29 -10.13
N GLN A 148 27.12 -1.97 -11.38
CA GLN A 148 26.27 -1.26 -12.31
C GLN A 148 24.98 -2.03 -12.62
N GLU A 149 25.08 -3.36 -12.82
CA GLU A 149 23.92 -4.20 -13.09
C GLU A 149 23.02 -4.32 -11.85
N ILE A 150 23.60 -4.40 -10.64
CA ILE A 150 22.83 -4.39 -9.39
C ILE A 150 22.11 -3.05 -9.23
N ALA A 151 22.79 -1.91 -9.50
CA ALA A 151 22.16 -0.60 -9.44
C ALA A 151 20.92 -0.54 -10.34
N ARG A 152 21.05 -0.98 -11.59
CA ARG A 152 19.96 -1.00 -12.56
C ARG A 152 18.79 -1.88 -12.12
N ARG A 153 19.07 -3.08 -11.60
CA ARG A 153 18.04 -4.00 -11.08
C ARG A 153 17.32 -3.47 -9.83
N CYS A 154 17.96 -2.55 -9.13
CA CYS A 154 17.35 -1.88 -7.97
C CYS A 154 16.71 -0.53 -8.33
N GLY A 155 16.47 -0.24 -9.61
CA GLY A 155 15.80 0.99 -10.06
C GLY A 155 16.68 2.24 -10.03
N TYR A 156 18.00 2.09 -10.22
CA TYR A 156 18.94 3.21 -10.32
C TYR A 156 19.61 3.23 -11.68
N THR A 157 19.46 4.32 -12.41
CA THR A 157 20.16 4.56 -13.69
C THR A 157 21.62 4.93 -13.48
N ASP A 158 21.91 5.67 -12.41
CA ASP A 158 23.27 6.13 -12.07
C ASP A 158 23.89 5.27 -10.96
N GLN A 159 24.99 4.58 -11.31
CA GLN A 159 25.75 3.75 -10.37
C GLN A 159 26.41 4.56 -9.25
N HIS A 160 26.81 5.82 -9.49
CA HIS A 160 27.45 6.64 -8.46
C HIS A 160 26.44 7.07 -7.40
N TYR A 161 25.25 7.49 -7.87
CA TYR A 161 24.15 7.83 -6.98
C TYR A 161 23.67 6.60 -6.20
N PHE A 162 23.53 5.45 -6.85
CA PHE A 162 23.26 4.17 -6.16
C PHE A 162 24.27 3.89 -5.06
N SER A 163 25.58 3.99 -5.38
CA SER A 163 26.65 3.70 -4.42
C SER A 163 26.63 4.67 -3.23
N TYR A 164 26.27 5.92 -3.45
CA TYR A 164 26.06 6.92 -2.42
C TYR A 164 24.88 6.53 -1.50
N CYS A 165 23.72 6.22 -2.07
CA CYS A 165 22.52 5.80 -1.33
C CYS A 165 22.79 4.53 -0.53
N PHE A 166 23.45 3.54 -1.14
CA PHE A 166 23.81 2.30 -0.49
C PHE A 166 24.74 2.52 0.72
N LYS A 167 25.77 3.33 0.56
CA LYS A 167 26.69 3.66 1.66
C LYS A 167 25.95 4.40 2.80
N LYS A 168 25.04 5.31 2.46
CA LYS A 168 24.22 6.03 3.44
C LYS A 168 23.31 5.09 4.23
N TYR A 169 22.75 4.07 3.56
CA TYR A 169 21.86 3.08 4.15
C TYR A 169 22.60 2.04 5.00
N SER A 170 23.65 1.42 4.45
CA SER A 170 24.34 0.27 5.04
C SER A 170 25.61 0.61 5.84
N GLY A 171 26.03 1.88 5.80
CA GLY A 171 27.30 2.34 6.42
C GLY A 171 28.55 1.98 5.62
N THR A 172 28.47 1.12 4.61
CA THR A 172 29.59 0.63 3.81
C THR A 172 29.33 0.74 2.32
N SER A 173 30.39 0.79 1.49
CA SER A 173 30.18 0.85 0.04
C SER A 173 29.83 -0.53 -0.54
N PRO A 174 29.11 -0.60 -1.71
CA PRO A 174 28.83 -1.86 -2.37
C PRO A 174 30.07 -2.71 -2.63
N VAL A 175 31.18 -2.05 -3.05
CA VAL A 175 32.48 -2.72 -3.32
C VAL A 175 33.07 -3.30 -2.05
N ALA A 176 33.02 -2.55 -0.93
CA ALA A 176 33.56 -2.98 0.34
C ALA A 176 32.76 -4.19 0.88
N LEU A 177 31.42 -4.17 0.79
CA LEU A 177 30.58 -5.30 1.20
C LEU A 177 30.91 -6.56 0.37
N ARG A 178 31.10 -6.42 -0.93
CA ARG A 178 31.48 -7.55 -1.78
C ARG A 178 32.86 -8.13 -1.45
N ARG A 179 33.83 -7.29 -1.12
CA ARG A 179 35.15 -7.74 -0.69
C ARG A 179 35.08 -8.49 0.64
N ALA A 180 34.31 -8.00 1.60
CA ALA A 180 34.08 -8.67 2.89
C ALA A 180 33.43 -10.07 2.70
N ARG A 181 32.45 -10.20 1.78
CA ARG A 181 31.89 -11.49 1.39
C ARG A 181 32.98 -12.44 0.86
N ALA A 182 33.81 -11.95 -0.08
CA ALA A 182 34.88 -12.76 -0.68
C ALA A 182 35.95 -13.19 0.34
N ALA A 183 36.18 -12.37 1.39
CA ALA A 183 37.05 -12.70 2.50
C ALA A 183 36.42 -13.64 3.56
N GLY A 184 35.13 -14.02 3.40
CA GLY A 184 34.39 -14.83 4.38
C GLY A 184 33.97 -14.08 5.65
N GLU A 185 34.06 -12.76 5.68
CA GLU A 185 33.76 -11.89 6.83
C GLU A 185 32.28 -11.42 6.84
N ALA A 186 31.60 -11.45 5.67
CA ALA A 186 30.21 -11.05 5.56
C ALA A 186 29.29 -12.29 5.48
N ARG A 187 28.47 -12.48 6.49
CA ARG A 187 27.35 -13.43 6.45
C ARG A 187 26.06 -12.71 5.99
N PRO A 188 25.15 -13.40 5.26
CA PRO A 188 23.83 -12.90 4.90
C PRO A 188 22.96 -12.65 6.12
#